data_ecaa9761f5754f00284b40910f2ff4d8
#
_entry.id   ecaa9761f5754f00284b40910f2ff4d8
#
_cell.length_a   1.000
_cell.length_b   1.000
_cell.length_c   1.000
_cell.angle_alpha   90.00
_cell.angle_beta   90.00
_cell.angle_gamma   90.00
#
_symmetry.space_group_name_H-M   'P 1'
#
loop_
_entity.id
_entity.type
_entity.pdbx_description
1 polymer ?
#
loop_
_entity_poly.entity_id
_entity_poly.type
_entity_poly.pdbx_seq_one_letter_code
_entity_poly.pdbx_strand_id
1 'polypeptide(L)'
;MVTDASISNEALQQALEKASEVTFNTLDIDGSTSTNDTVIVMANGASGITPSQDEVDAAIMEACQSLADQMQGDAEGVTKRVSITVRGTANNEQALNAARTIGRDNLFKCAMFGSDPNWGRTLAAVGMADAEMDPDNISVMFNGQPVCVASTGAPGARDVDLSGMDIAVEVDLGTGGPGVATVRTTDLSHSYVEINSAYSS
;
A
#
# COMPACT_ATOMS: atom_id res chain seq x y z
N MET A 1 -20.76 1.62 2.87
CA MET A 1 -20.92 1.77 4.35
C MET A 1 -22.25 2.46 4.62
N VAL A 2 -22.94 2.10 5.73
CA VAL A 2 -24.24 2.69 6.11
C VAL A 2 -24.23 2.96 7.60
N THR A 3 -24.79 4.14 8.00
CA THR A 3 -24.99 4.50 9.41
C THR A 3 -26.41 5.08 9.60
N ASP A 4 -26.93 5.00 10.81
CA ASP A 4 -28.18 5.64 11.22
C ASP A 4 -27.98 6.98 11.94
N ALA A 5 -26.74 7.43 12.07
CA ALA A 5 -26.41 8.74 12.62
C ALA A 5 -26.92 9.90 11.72
N SER A 6 -27.19 11.05 12.36
CA SER A 6 -27.56 12.28 11.66
C SER A 6 -26.30 13.07 11.30
N ILE A 7 -25.85 12.93 10.05
CA ILE A 7 -24.60 13.52 9.53
C ILE A 7 -24.92 14.26 8.23
N SER A 8 -24.34 15.43 8.03
CA SER A 8 -24.51 16.17 6.77
C SER A 8 -23.74 15.52 5.62
N ASN A 9 -24.16 15.78 4.38
CA ASN A 9 -23.45 15.28 3.20
C ASN A 9 -22.01 15.80 3.13
N GLU A 10 -21.80 17.05 3.52
CA GLU A 10 -20.48 17.68 3.52
C GLU A 10 -19.54 17.00 4.51
N ALA A 11 -20.03 16.67 5.72
CA ALA A 11 -19.27 15.97 6.74
C ALA A 11 -18.90 14.53 6.31
N LEU A 12 -19.85 13.81 5.70
CA LEU A 12 -19.62 12.48 5.15
C LEU A 12 -18.60 12.51 4.00
N GLN A 13 -18.75 13.46 3.08
CA GLN A 13 -17.86 13.62 1.94
C GLN A 13 -16.42 13.90 2.41
N GLN A 14 -16.25 14.82 3.34
CA GLN A 14 -14.94 15.16 3.91
C GLN A 14 -14.28 13.95 4.59
N ALA A 15 -15.03 13.21 5.39
CA ALA A 15 -14.52 12.02 6.07
C ALA A 15 -14.12 10.92 5.06
N LEU A 16 -14.96 10.70 4.03
CA LEU A 16 -14.70 9.69 3.01
C LEU A 16 -13.47 10.04 2.15
N GLU A 17 -13.30 11.30 1.75
CA GLU A 17 -12.13 11.77 1.00
C GLU A 17 -10.84 11.53 1.79
N LYS A 18 -10.80 11.99 3.06
CA LYS A 18 -9.64 11.75 3.94
C LYS A 18 -9.31 10.27 4.11
N ALA A 19 -10.33 9.44 4.35
CA ALA A 19 -10.13 8.02 4.55
C ALA A 19 -9.68 7.33 3.26
N SER A 20 -10.30 7.64 2.12
CA SER A 20 -9.99 7.02 0.84
C SER A 20 -8.55 7.30 0.39
N GLU A 21 -8.04 8.50 0.67
CA GLU A 21 -6.67 8.90 0.30
C GLU A 21 -5.61 7.96 0.86
N VAL A 22 -5.80 7.48 2.09
CA VAL A 22 -4.82 6.62 2.80
C VAL A 22 -5.23 5.14 2.87
N THR A 23 -6.38 4.78 2.32
CA THR A 23 -6.89 3.41 2.29
C THR A 23 -7.04 2.89 0.86
N PHE A 24 -8.16 3.13 0.20
CA PHE A 24 -8.44 2.59 -1.14
C PHE A 24 -7.49 3.13 -2.21
N ASN A 25 -7.15 4.43 -2.17
CA ASN A 25 -6.25 5.04 -3.14
C ASN A 25 -4.79 4.57 -3.01
N THR A 26 -4.46 3.85 -1.93
CA THR A 26 -3.15 3.23 -1.73
C THR A 26 -3.11 1.75 -2.09
N LEU A 27 -4.24 1.14 -2.43
CA LEU A 27 -4.29 -0.21 -3.01
C LEU A 27 -3.84 -0.16 -4.46
N ASP A 28 -2.83 -0.94 -4.80
CA ASP A 28 -2.26 -1.02 -6.14
C ASP A 28 -1.87 -2.48 -6.45
N ILE A 29 -2.83 -3.27 -6.91
CA ILE A 29 -2.65 -4.72 -7.06
C ILE A 29 -1.89 -5.04 -8.34
N ASP A 30 -2.25 -4.42 -9.46
CA ASP A 30 -1.74 -4.73 -10.81
C ASP A 30 -1.38 -3.50 -11.66
N GLY A 31 -1.39 -2.32 -11.06
CA GLY A 31 -1.03 -1.07 -11.73
C GLY A 31 -2.19 -0.41 -12.49
N SER A 32 -3.35 -1.05 -12.54
CA SER A 32 -4.53 -0.51 -13.23
C SER A 32 -5.51 0.11 -12.24
N THR A 33 -6.15 1.19 -12.66
CA THR A 33 -7.26 1.79 -11.92
C THR A 33 -8.56 1.11 -12.33
N SER A 34 -9.41 0.76 -11.35
CA SER A 34 -10.73 0.22 -11.66
C SER A 34 -11.55 1.21 -12.50
N THR A 35 -12.32 0.67 -13.42
CA THR A 35 -13.20 1.45 -14.30
C THR A 35 -14.58 1.72 -13.71
N ASN A 36 -14.99 0.97 -12.67
CA ASN A 36 -16.36 0.99 -12.16
C ASN A 36 -16.52 0.66 -10.66
N ASP A 37 -15.44 0.45 -9.92
CA ASP A 37 -15.53 0.33 -8.46
C ASP A 37 -15.90 1.66 -7.82
N THR A 38 -16.75 1.59 -6.79
CA THR A 38 -17.28 2.79 -6.12
C THR A 38 -17.32 2.57 -4.62
N VAL A 39 -16.80 3.54 -3.87
CA VAL A 39 -16.92 3.57 -2.41
C VAL A 39 -18.03 4.53 -2.01
N ILE A 40 -19.06 4.02 -1.32
CA ILE A 40 -20.24 4.79 -0.93
C ILE A 40 -20.41 4.74 0.58
N VAL A 41 -20.69 5.91 1.18
CA VAL A 41 -21.16 6.04 2.56
C VAL A 41 -22.52 6.74 2.57
N MET A 42 -23.46 6.21 3.38
CA MET A 42 -24.81 6.75 3.52
C MET A 42 -25.18 6.88 4.99
N ALA A 43 -25.85 7.97 5.34
CA ALA A 43 -26.42 8.22 6.66
C ALA A 43 -27.90 8.56 6.53
N ASN A 44 -28.78 7.94 7.36
CA ASN A 44 -30.22 8.18 7.29
C ASN A 44 -30.79 8.96 8.48
N GLY A 45 -30.00 9.25 9.51
CA GLY A 45 -30.40 10.03 10.67
C GLY A 45 -31.40 9.35 11.62
N ALA A 46 -31.69 8.07 11.45
CA ALA A 46 -32.76 7.38 12.20
C ALA A 46 -32.49 7.28 13.70
N SER A 47 -31.24 7.27 14.14
CA SER A 47 -30.86 7.24 15.57
C SER A 47 -31.08 8.58 16.26
N GLY A 48 -31.13 9.70 15.52
CA GLY A 48 -31.15 11.06 16.06
C GLY A 48 -29.83 11.49 16.72
N ILE A 49 -28.79 10.66 16.68
CA ILE A 49 -27.46 10.98 17.21
C ILE A 49 -26.72 11.82 16.18
N THR A 50 -26.20 12.97 16.60
CA THR A 50 -25.37 13.86 15.79
C THR A 50 -23.93 13.82 16.30
N PRO A 51 -23.03 13.03 15.68
CA PRO A 51 -21.64 12.96 16.10
C PRO A 51 -20.87 14.23 15.70
N SER A 52 -19.76 14.48 16.39
CA SER A 52 -18.77 15.48 15.96
C SER A 52 -18.06 15.05 14.67
N GLN A 53 -17.43 16.00 13.98
CA GLN A 53 -16.66 15.69 12.76
C GLN A 53 -15.52 14.69 13.06
N ASP A 54 -14.84 14.84 14.19
CA ASP A 54 -13.74 13.93 14.58
C ASP A 54 -14.23 12.49 14.78
N GLU A 55 -15.42 12.30 15.36
CA GLU A 55 -16.04 10.98 15.52
C GLU A 55 -16.44 10.38 14.17
N VAL A 56 -16.96 11.20 13.25
CA VAL A 56 -17.29 10.77 11.87
C VAL A 56 -16.01 10.37 11.14
N ASP A 57 -14.97 11.22 11.16
CA ASP A 57 -13.68 10.96 10.52
C ASP A 57 -13.06 9.64 11.03
N ALA A 58 -13.07 9.43 12.34
CA ALA A 58 -12.52 8.22 12.95
C ALA A 58 -13.30 6.95 12.55
N ALA A 59 -14.63 6.98 12.62
CA ALA A 59 -15.46 5.84 12.27
C ALA A 59 -15.38 5.46 10.79
N ILE A 60 -15.37 6.47 9.88
CA ILE A 60 -15.21 6.24 8.45
C ILE A 60 -13.81 5.74 8.12
N MET A 61 -12.77 6.27 8.77
CA MET A 61 -11.39 5.79 8.62
C MET A 61 -11.27 4.31 9.00
N GLU A 62 -11.78 3.92 10.17
CA GLU A 62 -11.74 2.54 10.65
C GLU A 62 -12.47 1.59 9.67
N ALA A 63 -13.64 1.98 9.21
CA ALA A 63 -14.42 1.19 8.26
C ALA A 63 -13.72 1.06 6.90
N CYS A 64 -13.16 2.16 6.37
CA CYS A 64 -12.40 2.15 5.11
C CYS A 64 -11.14 1.31 5.23
N GLN A 65 -10.40 1.41 6.34
CA GLN A 65 -9.22 0.60 6.59
C GLN A 65 -9.56 -0.89 6.59
N SER A 66 -10.58 -1.29 7.35
CA SER A 66 -11.04 -2.68 7.41
C SER A 66 -11.45 -3.24 6.05
N LEU A 67 -12.19 -2.45 5.26
CA LEU A 67 -12.62 -2.87 3.92
C LEU A 67 -11.44 -2.97 2.94
N ALA A 68 -10.52 -2.02 2.98
CA ALA A 68 -9.35 -2.03 2.13
C ALA A 68 -8.41 -3.22 2.45
N ASP A 69 -8.26 -3.58 3.73
CA ASP A 69 -7.51 -4.77 4.16
C ASP A 69 -8.16 -6.07 3.65
N GLN A 70 -9.48 -6.15 3.68
CA GLN A 70 -10.22 -7.27 3.13
C GLN A 70 -10.06 -7.36 1.60
N MET A 71 -10.17 -6.24 0.88
CA MET A 71 -9.96 -6.19 -0.57
C MET A 71 -8.55 -6.65 -0.95
N GLN A 72 -7.52 -6.19 -0.23
CA GLN A 72 -6.15 -6.66 -0.46
C GLN A 72 -6.01 -8.17 -0.22
N GLY A 73 -6.65 -8.68 0.84
CA GLY A 73 -6.59 -10.09 1.21
C GLY A 73 -7.40 -11.03 0.30
N ASP A 74 -8.34 -10.47 -0.48
CA ASP A 74 -9.20 -11.21 -1.42
C ASP A 74 -8.83 -10.92 -2.89
N ALA A 75 -7.69 -10.30 -3.14
CA ALA A 75 -7.22 -10.02 -4.49
C ALA A 75 -6.94 -11.33 -5.26
N GLU A 76 -7.15 -11.31 -6.58
CA GLU A 76 -7.01 -12.48 -7.45
C GLU A 76 -5.66 -13.18 -7.28
N GLY A 77 -5.70 -14.45 -6.88
CA GLY A 77 -4.52 -15.29 -6.73
C GLY A 77 -3.52 -14.84 -5.65
N VAL A 78 -3.93 -13.98 -4.71
CA VAL A 78 -3.07 -13.46 -3.64
C VAL A 78 -2.51 -14.59 -2.77
N THR A 79 -1.20 -14.57 -2.51
CA THR A 79 -0.56 -15.40 -1.49
C THR A 79 0.19 -14.56 -0.46
N LYS A 80 0.53 -13.31 -0.81
CA LYS A 80 1.20 -12.34 0.06
C LYS A 80 0.52 -10.98 -0.04
N ARG A 81 0.19 -10.39 1.11
CA ARG A 81 -0.19 -8.99 1.24
C ARG A 81 1.05 -8.18 1.56
N VAL A 82 1.41 -7.28 0.68
CA VAL A 82 2.64 -6.49 0.81
C VAL A 82 2.31 -5.03 1.08
N SER A 83 2.83 -4.46 2.16
CA SER A 83 2.80 -3.02 2.39
C SER A 83 4.20 -2.44 2.17
N ILE A 84 4.30 -1.43 1.32
CA ILE A 84 5.54 -0.79 0.93
C ILE A 84 5.50 0.64 1.44
N THR A 85 6.30 0.95 2.46
CA THR A 85 6.47 2.30 2.98
C THR A 85 7.77 2.89 2.47
N VAL A 86 7.69 3.98 1.72
CA VAL A 86 8.85 4.75 1.28
C VAL A 86 8.94 6.04 2.09
N ARG A 87 10.16 6.42 2.47
CA ARG A 87 10.48 7.65 3.18
C ARG A 87 11.77 8.27 2.68
N GLY A 88 12.12 9.45 3.22
CA GLY A 88 13.37 10.13 2.86
C GLY A 88 13.32 10.72 1.46
N THR A 89 12.18 11.31 1.06
CA THR A 89 11.95 12.03 -0.20
C THR A 89 11.60 13.50 0.10
N ALA A 90 11.61 14.37 -0.92
CA ALA A 90 11.27 15.77 -0.76
C ALA A 90 9.84 16.01 -0.24
N ASN A 91 8.87 15.15 -0.61
CA ASN A 91 7.46 15.25 -0.23
C ASN A 91 6.76 13.90 -0.36
N ASN A 92 5.50 13.82 0.12
CA ASN A 92 4.69 12.59 0.09
C ASN A 92 4.37 12.11 -1.32
N GLU A 93 4.26 12.99 -2.31
CA GLU A 93 3.98 12.64 -3.69
C GLU A 93 5.12 11.81 -4.29
N GLN A 94 6.37 12.23 -4.08
CA GLN A 94 7.54 11.46 -4.50
C GLN A 94 7.63 10.12 -3.77
N ALA A 95 7.33 10.09 -2.46
CA ALA A 95 7.31 8.84 -1.70
C ALA A 95 6.23 7.87 -2.24
N LEU A 96 5.04 8.39 -2.56
CA LEU A 96 3.95 7.60 -3.16
C LEU A 96 4.32 7.07 -4.54
N ASN A 97 4.97 7.91 -5.38
CA ASN A 97 5.46 7.50 -6.69
C ASN A 97 6.46 6.34 -6.57
N ALA A 98 7.45 6.46 -5.69
CA ALA A 98 8.44 5.43 -5.47
C ALA A 98 7.81 4.13 -4.92
N ALA A 99 6.90 4.23 -3.97
CA ALA A 99 6.19 3.07 -3.42
C ALA A 99 5.36 2.34 -4.49
N ARG A 100 4.65 3.08 -5.35
CA ARG A 100 3.92 2.50 -6.49
C ARG A 100 4.85 1.86 -7.52
N THR A 101 5.97 2.51 -7.81
CA THR A 101 6.96 1.96 -8.76
C THR A 101 7.48 0.62 -8.28
N ILE A 102 7.79 0.48 -6.99
CA ILE A 102 8.19 -0.80 -6.39
C ILE A 102 7.04 -1.82 -6.47
N GLY A 103 5.83 -1.42 -6.05
CA GLY A 103 4.66 -2.31 -6.00
C GLY A 103 4.21 -2.83 -7.36
N ARG A 104 4.54 -2.13 -8.45
CA ARG A 104 4.23 -2.49 -9.84
C ARG A 104 5.33 -3.28 -10.54
N ASP A 105 6.52 -3.37 -9.91
CA ASP A 105 7.64 -4.08 -10.52
C ASP A 105 7.43 -5.60 -10.46
N ASN A 106 7.41 -6.25 -11.63
CA ASN A 106 7.17 -7.69 -11.73
C ASN A 106 8.24 -8.52 -11.03
N LEU A 107 9.50 -8.11 -11.07
CA LEU A 107 10.59 -8.86 -10.43
C LEU A 107 10.50 -8.76 -8.91
N PHE A 108 10.11 -7.60 -8.39
CA PHE A 108 9.82 -7.42 -6.97
C PHE A 108 8.65 -8.31 -6.54
N LYS A 109 7.51 -8.25 -7.25
CA LYS A 109 6.32 -9.06 -6.93
C LYS A 109 6.60 -10.57 -7.00
N CYS A 110 7.41 -11.02 -7.96
CA CYS A 110 7.86 -12.41 -8.04
C CYS A 110 8.77 -12.80 -6.85
N ALA A 111 9.60 -11.88 -6.35
CA ALA A 111 10.41 -12.14 -5.17
C ALA A 111 9.51 -12.32 -3.93
N MET A 112 8.47 -11.50 -3.78
CA MET A 112 7.49 -11.64 -2.69
C MET A 112 6.76 -12.99 -2.76
N PHE A 113 6.31 -13.41 -3.93
CA PHE A 113 5.72 -14.74 -4.15
C PHE A 113 6.66 -15.87 -3.71
N GLY A 114 7.94 -15.76 -4.07
CA GLY A 114 8.98 -16.73 -3.72
C GLY A 114 9.49 -16.63 -2.29
N SER A 115 8.95 -15.72 -1.45
CA SER A 115 9.48 -15.41 -0.11
C SER A 115 10.97 -15.09 -0.14
N ASP A 116 11.44 -14.42 -1.20
CA ASP A 116 12.85 -14.05 -1.42
C ASP A 116 13.07 -12.59 -0.94
N PRO A 117 13.83 -12.33 0.12
CA PRO A 117 14.14 -10.98 0.60
C PRO A 117 15.13 -10.26 -0.33
N ASN A 118 14.76 -10.11 -1.59
CA ASN A 118 15.61 -9.62 -2.68
C ASN A 118 15.65 -8.09 -2.70
N TRP A 119 16.48 -7.51 -1.83
CA TRP A 119 16.68 -6.06 -1.80
C TRP A 119 17.24 -5.50 -3.12
N GLY A 120 17.98 -6.30 -3.90
CA GLY A 120 18.50 -5.87 -5.21
C GLY A 120 17.38 -5.56 -6.21
N ARG A 121 16.32 -6.38 -6.24
CA ARG A 121 15.11 -6.09 -7.05
C ARG A 121 14.38 -4.87 -6.53
N THR A 122 14.34 -4.68 -5.22
CA THR A 122 13.75 -3.45 -4.64
C THR A 122 14.52 -2.21 -5.09
N LEU A 123 15.86 -2.22 -5.05
CA LEU A 123 16.67 -1.10 -5.53
C LEU A 123 16.54 -0.88 -7.04
N ALA A 124 16.43 -1.95 -7.82
CA ALA A 124 16.22 -1.84 -9.26
C ALA A 124 14.88 -1.12 -9.57
N ALA A 125 13.82 -1.45 -8.84
CA ALA A 125 12.54 -0.77 -8.95
C ALA A 125 12.62 0.69 -8.49
N VAL A 126 13.28 0.96 -7.36
CA VAL A 126 13.52 2.33 -6.85
C VAL A 126 14.21 3.19 -7.90
N GLY A 127 15.21 2.66 -8.61
CA GLY A 127 15.94 3.37 -9.65
C GLY A 127 15.09 3.79 -10.86
N MET A 128 13.86 3.26 -10.99
CA MET A 128 12.89 3.64 -12.03
C MET A 128 11.89 4.70 -11.55
N ALA A 129 11.91 5.05 -10.25
CA ALA A 129 10.94 5.98 -9.68
C ALA A 129 11.26 7.43 -10.02
N ASP A 130 10.23 8.23 -10.26
CA ASP A 130 10.34 9.69 -10.33
C ASP A 130 10.30 10.27 -8.92
N ALA A 131 11.44 10.17 -8.23
CA ALA A 131 11.63 10.65 -6.86
C ALA A 131 13.09 11.00 -6.62
N GLU A 132 13.33 12.03 -5.81
CA GLU A 132 14.68 12.34 -5.35
C GLU A 132 15.18 11.22 -4.43
N MET A 133 16.43 10.81 -4.64
CA MET A 133 17.10 9.78 -3.85
C MET A 133 18.60 10.07 -3.74
N ASP A 134 19.22 9.57 -2.68
CA ASP A 134 20.67 9.46 -2.57
C ASP A 134 21.10 8.03 -2.91
N PRO A 135 21.61 7.75 -4.12
CA PRO A 135 21.92 6.40 -4.57
C PRO A 135 22.92 5.66 -3.70
N ASP A 136 23.76 6.36 -2.93
CA ASP A 136 24.76 5.77 -2.05
C ASP A 136 24.20 5.52 -0.63
N ASN A 137 22.98 5.98 -0.32
CA ASN A 137 22.43 5.94 1.04
C ASN A 137 21.02 5.36 1.13
N ILE A 138 20.61 4.54 0.16
CA ILE A 138 19.30 3.86 0.22
C ILE A 138 19.36 2.72 1.23
N SER A 139 18.33 2.60 2.06
CA SER A 139 18.17 1.50 3.01
C SER A 139 16.86 0.77 2.80
N VAL A 140 16.87 -0.56 2.97
CA VAL A 140 15.67 -1.42 2.82
C VAL A 140 15.56 -2.34 4.01
N MET A 141 14.34 -2.46 4.54
CA MET A 141 13.97 -3.46 5.55
C MET A 141 12.81 -4.31 5.06
N PHE A 142 12.83 -5.60 5.40
CA PHE A 142 11.69 -6.51 5.28
C PHE A 142 11.29 -6.99 6.67
N ASN A 143 10.01 -6.87 7.01
CA ASN A 143 9.46 -7.27 8.32
C ASN A 143 10.27 -6.70 9.51
N GLY A 144 10.72 -5.44 9.38
CA GLY A 144 11.52 -4.74 10.39
C GLY A 144 13.00 -5.17 10.47
N GLN A 145 13.45 -6.10 9.61
CA GLN A 145 14.84 -6.54 9.57
C GLN A 145 15.59 -5.87 8.41
N PRO A 146 16.72 -5.19 8.65
CA PRO A 146 17.53 -4.58 7.59
C PRO A 146 18.07 -5.63 6.61
N VAL A 147 17.86 -5.42 5.31
CA VAL A 147 18.42 -6.23 4.22
C VAL A 147 19.40 -5.44 3.36
N CYS A 148 19.28 -4.11 3.36
CA CYS A 148 20.20 -3.19 2.71
C CYS A 148 20.39 -1.97 3.61
N VAL A 149 21.61 -1.52 3.77
CA VAL A 149 21.98 -0.32 4.51
C VAL A 149 23.01 0.46 3.70
N ALA A 150 22.78 1.75 3.48
CA ALA A 150 23.62 2.61 2.66
C ALA A 150 23.96 1.91 1.32
N SER A 151 22.93 1.46 0.61
CA SER A 151 22.99 0.79 -0.70
C SER A 151 23.85 -0.49 -0.74
N THR A 152 24.14 -1.06 0.42
CA THR A 152 24.96 -2.28 0.56
C THR A 152 24.19 -3.35 1.33
N GLY A 153 24.33 -4.61 0.93
CA GLY A 153 23.68 -5.73 1.59
C GLY A 153 24.02 -5.84 3.08
N ALA A 154 23.00 -5.88 3.94
CA ALA A 154 23.17 -6.01 5.38
C ALA A 154 23.56 -7.45 5.77
N PRO A 155 24.27 -7.66 6.90
CA PRO A 155 24.48 -8.99 7.45
C PRO A 155 23.15 -9.69 7.73
N GLY A 156 23.02 -10.97 7.37
CA GLY A 156 21.78 -11.73 7.57
C GLY A 156 20.61 -11.34 6.62
N ALA A 157 20.88 -10.56 5.58
CA ALA A 157 19.85 -10.11 4.63
C ALA A 157 19.04 -11.25 3.97
N ARG A 158 19.60 -12.46 3.91
CA ARG A 158 18.95 -13.64 3.34
C ARG A 158 18.17 -14.47 4.37
N ASP A 159 18.32 -14.15 5.64
CA ASP A 159 17.75 -14.93 6.75
C ASP A 159 16.38 -14.37 7.21
N VAL A 160 15.86 -13.36 6.51
CA VAL A 160 14.56 -12.77 6.80
C VAL A 160 13.43 -13.74 6.46
N ASP A 161 12.57 -14.02 7.44
CA ASP A 161 11.40 -14.86 7.23
C ASP A 161 10.28 -14.07 6.53
N LEU A 162 9.98 -14.45 5.29
CA LEU A 162 8.88 -13.95 4.48
C LEU A 162 7.81 -15.05 4.21
N SER A 163 7.80 -16.13 4.98
CA SER A 163 6.86 -17.24 4.81
C SER A 163 5.41 -16.85 5.16
N GLY A 164 5.22 -15.88 6.05
CA GLY A 164 3.91 -15.34 6.43
C GLY A 164 3.17 -14.70 5.26
N MET A 165 1.86 -14.50 5.41
CA MET A 165 1.04 -13.84 4.40
C MET A 165 1.31 -12.33 4.32
N ASP A 166 1.58 -11.69 5.45
CA ASP A 166 1.83 -10.26 5.54
C ASP A 166 3.32 -9.96 5.45
N ILE A 167 3.70 -9.09 4.53
CA ILE A 167 5.07 -8.64 4.34
C ILE A 167 5.09 -7.10 4.42
N ALA A 168 5.88 -6.58 5.36
CA ALA A 168 6.18 -5.16 5.46
C ALA A 168 7.53 -4.86 4.81
N VAL A 169 7.54 -3.92 3.86
CA VAL A 169 8.74 -3.43 3.18
C VAL A 169 8.90 -1.95 3.50
N GLU A 170 10.04 -1.58 4.04
CA GLU A 170 10.36 -0.18 4.30
C GLU A 170 11.58 0.22 3.47
N VAL A 171 11.50 1.34 2.78
CA VAL A 171 12.57 1.86 1.94
C VAL A 171 12.82 3.32 2.33
N ASP A 172 14.07 3.62 2.68
CA ASP A 172 14.52 4.99 2.88
C ASP A 172 15.36 5.41 1.68
N LEU A 173 14.96 6.47 0.98
CA LEU A 173 15.66 6.96 -0.21
C LEU A 173 16.88 7.84 0.13
N GLY A 174 17.20 8.00 1.41
CA GLY A 174 18.47 8.54 1.89
C GLY A 174 18.63 10.04 1.84
N THR A 175 17.66 10.82 1.33
CA THR A 175 17.79 12.29 1.22
C THR A 175 17.58 13.02 2.56
N GLY A 176 16.98 12.33 3.55
CA GLY A 176 16.59 12.95 4.83
C GLY A 176 15.38 13.88 4.73
N GLY A 177 14.70 13.92 3.58
CA GLY A 177 13.49 14.72 3.38
C GLY A 177 12.28 14.17 4.17
N PRO A 178 11.22 14.99 4.35
CA PRO A 178 10.08 14.66 5.21
C PRO A 178 9.03 13.76 4.54
N GLY A 179 9.16 13.49 3.24
CA GLY A 179 8.17 12.73 2.48
C GLY A 179 8.07 11.29 2.96
N VAL A 180 6.83 10.82 3.13
CA VAL A 180 6.50 9.44 3.48
C VAL A 180 5.18 9.05 2.86
N ALA A 181 5.11 7.83 2.31
CA ALA A 181 3.87 7.23 1.84
C ALA A 181 3.93 5.71 1.92
N THR A 182 2.76 5.08 2.02
CA THR A 182 2.61 3.64 2.01
C THR A 182 1.68 3.23 0.87
N VAL A 183 2.08 2.23 0.09
CA VAL A 183 1.25 1.55 -0.92
C VAL A 183 1.07 0.11 -0.49
N ARG A 184 -0.12 -0.43 -0.74
CA ARG A 184 -0.46 -1.83 -0.48
C ARG A 184 -0.66 -2.55 -1.78
N THR A 185 0.03 -3.67 -1.94
CA THR A 185 0.00 -4.50 -3.13
C THR A 185 0.00 -5.99 -2.75
N THR A 186 0.08 -6.85 -3.73
CA THR A 186 0.19 -8.30 -3.57
C THR A 186 1.42 -8.83 -4.28
N ASP A 187 1.74 -10.08 -4.05
CA ASP A 187 2.69 -10.82 -4.87
C ASP A 187 2.15 -11.06 -6.31
N LEU A 188 2.99 -11.61 -7.17
CA LEU A 188 2.62 -12.09 -8.50
C LEU A 188 2.68 -13.61 -8.51
N SER A 189 1.53 -14.24 -8.28
CA SER A 189 1.41 -15.70 -8.18
C SER A 189 1.09 -16.36 -9.53
N HIS A 190 1.29 -17.67 -9.60
CA HIS A 190 0.83 -18.46 -10.76
C HIS A 190 -0.69 -18.36 -10.95
N SER A 191 -1.45 -18.36 -9.84
CA SER A 191 -2.91 -18.27 -9.89
C SER A 191 -3.38 -16.91 -10.43
N TYR A 192 -2.70 -15.81 -10.12
CA TYR A 192 -2.99 -14.51 -10.72
C TYR A 192 -2.87 -14.57 -12.25
N VAL A 193 -1.79 -15.13 -12.76
CA VAL A 193 -1.58 -15.26 -14.22
C VAL A 193 -2.61 -16.19 -14.84
N GLU A 194 -2.93 -17.31 -14.20
CA GLU A 194 -3.93 -18.26 -14.69
C GLU A 194 -5.32 -17.62 -14.79
N ILE A 195 -5.78 -16.95 -13.74
CA ILE A 195 -7.10 -16.29 -13.69
C ILE A 195 -7.19 -15.25 -14.82
N ASN A 196 -6.19 -14.36 -14.91
CA ASN A 196 -6.21 -13.26 -15.87
C ASN A 196 -5.95 -13.69 -17.33
N SER A 197 -5.32 -14.83 -17.56
CA SER A 197 -5.13 -15.38 -18.91
C SER A 197 -6.34 -16.20 -19.40
N ALA A 198 -7.12 -16.78 -18.50
CA ALA A 198 -8.32 -17.55 -18.84
C ALA A 198 -9.57 -16.68 -18.99
N TYR A 199 -9.56 -15.47 -18.48
CA TYR A 199 -10.68 -14.54 -18.54
C TYR A 199 -10.73 -13.85 -19.91
N SER A 200 -11.84 -14.08 -20.63
CA SER A 200 -12.15 -13.32 -21.86
C SER A 200 -13.34 -12.40 -21.56
N SER A 201 -13.09 -11.12 -21.55
CA SER A 201 -14.12 -10.06 -21.46
C SER A 201 -14.86 -9.88 -22.77
#